data_14afba760f277f6f09ce6a1f18b408bb
#
_entry.id   14afba760f277f6f09ce6a1f18b408bb
#
_cell.length_a   1.000
_cell.length_b   1.000
_cell.length_c   1.000
_cell.angle_alpha   90.00
_cell.angle_beta   90.00
_cell.angle_gamma   90.00
#
_symmetry.space_group_name_H-M   'P 1'
#
loop_
_entity.id
_entity.type
_entity.pdbx_description
1 polymer ?
#
loop_
_entity_poly.entity_id
_entity_poly.type
_entity_poly.pdbx_seq_one_letter_code
_entity_poly.pdbx_strand_id
1 'polypeptide(L)'
;MATDVDGDRIAWREEGHGDLVVLLHGLGGSRISWEPQLAALSSSYRVAAWDLPGYGASAPLSGGPMTFAALAQAAADWIATLGASEAHVVGISMGAMISQYLAVWHPQCVRSLTLLATSPAFGLDGTSPDEWRAARLAPLAAGQPPAEFADRVLRAIAGPHIDEAALDGQRRAMARISGEALERSIECVVTHDARPLLSAITAPTLVMVGELDTETPPAYARVLSGAITHAWLQTVPAAGHLLNVEAADVVNAAIARHLKHVEEK
;
A
#
# COMPACT_ATOMS: atom_id res chain seq x y z
N MET A 1 22.24 -2.86 5.23
CA MET A 1 21.86 -1.52 4.71
C MET A 1 20.93 -1.72 3.50
N ALA A 2 19.84 -0.95 3.45
CA ALA A 2 18.91 -1.02 2.34
C ALA A 2 19.60 -0.63 1.01
N THR A 3 19.30 -1.39 -0.05
CA THR A 3 19.84 -1.20 -1.39
C THR A 3 18.73 -0.80 -2.34
N ASP A 4 18.92 0.26 -3.11
CA ASP A 4 18.04 0.63 -4.21
C ASP A 4 18.39 -0.18 -5.47
N VAL A 5 17.38 -0.78 -6.10
CA VAL A 5 17.51 -1.55 -7.33
C VAL A 5 16.57 -0.97 -8.39
N ASP A 6 17.12 -0.63 -9.54
CA ASP A 6 16.35 -0.21 -10.69
C ASP A 6 16.27 -1.40 -11.66
N GLY A 7 15.22 -2.23 -11.46
CA GLY A 7 14.97 -3.37 -12.35
C GLY A 7 14.39 -2.93 -13.71
N ASP A 8 14.32 -3.86 -14.65
CA ASP A 8 13.87 -3.57 -16.04
C ASP A 8 12.48 -2.93 -16.12
N ARG A 9 11.58 -3.27 -15.20
CA ARG A 9 10.19 -2.76 -15.17
C ARG A 9 9.80 -2.13 -13.83
N ILE A 10 10.18 -2.76 -12.73
CA ILE A 10 9.88 -2.30 -11.37
C ILE A 10 11.20 -1.95 -10.68
N ALA A 11 11.24 -0.77 -10.09
CA ALA A 11 12.30 -0.36 -9.18
C ALA A 11 11.86 -0.62 -7.73
N TRP A 12 12.80 -1.01 -6.88
CA TRP A 12 12.52 -1.30 -5.48
C TRP A 12 13.68 -0.97 -4.55
N ARG A 13 13.40 -0.95 -3.28
CA ARG A 13 14.41 -0.90 -2.22
C ARG A 13 14.33 -2.18 -1.43
N GLU A 14 15.45 -2.85 -1.19
CA GLU A 14 15.46 -4.08 -0.41
C GLU A 14 16.51 -4.10 0.68
N GLU A 15 16.23 -4.88 1.73
CA GLU A 15 17.15 -5.15 2.82
C GLU A 15 16.85 -6.53 3.42
N GLY A 16 17.88 -7.16 4.03
CA GLY A 16 17.73 -8.42 4.74
C GLY A 16 17.89 -9.67 3.87
N HIS A 17 17.52 -10.80 4.42
CA HIS A 17 17.58 -12.13 3.79
C HIS A 17 16.53 -13.05 4.42
N GLY A 18 16.30 -14.23 3.81
CA GLY A 18 15.28 -15.17 4.26
C GLY A 18 14.00 -15.08 3.43
N ASP A 19 12.85 -15.39 4.05
CA ASP A 19 11.56 -15.38 3.38
C ASP A 19 11.20 -13.96 2.92
N LEU A 20 10.58 -13.88 1.73
CA LEU A 20 10.30 -12.61 1.08
C LEU A 20 9.07 -11.92 1.68
N VAL A 21 9.25 -10.65 2.04
CA VAL A 21 8.17 -9.71 2.37
C VAL A 21 8.16 -8.59 1.32
N VAL A 22 7.06 -8.41 0.62
CA VAL A 22 6.89 -7.31 -0.34
C VAL A 22 5.99 -6.22 0.22
N LEU A 23 6.39 -4.96 0.02
CA LEU A 23 5.72 -3.78 0.57
C LEU A 23 5.19 -2.91 -0.58
N LEU A 24 3.85 -2.76 -0.64
CA LEU A 24 3.13 -2.05 -1.69
C LEU A 24 2.57 -0.73 -1.14
N HIS A 25 3.14 0.41 -1.55
CA HIS A 25 2.74 1.73 -1.07
C HIS A 25 1.40 2.20 -1.64
N GLY A 26 0.78 3.19 -0.99
CA GLY A 26 -0.46 3.83 -1.41
C GLY A 26 -0.28 4.95 -2.45
N LEU A 27 -1.40 5.61 -2.76
CA LEU A 27 -1.43 6.79 -3.62
C LEU A 27 -0.50 7.88 -3.04
N GLY A 28 0.38 8.41 -3.86
CA GLY A 28 1.34 9.42 -3.41
C GLY A 28 2.58 8.89 -2.70
N GLY A 29 2.69 7.56 -2.48
CA GLY A 29 3.84 6.94 -1.83
C GLY A 29 4.97 6.57 -2.80
N SER A 30 5.99 5.90 -2.29
CA SER A 30 7.08 5.28 -3.05
C SER A 30 7.80 4.23 -2.20
N ARG A 31 8.82 3.57 -2.76
CA ARG A 31 9.66 2.60 -2.03
C ARG A 31 10.24 3.14 -0.72
N ILE A 32 10.50 4.45 -0.62
CA ILE A 32 11.02 5.06 0.62
C ILE A 32 9.97 5.31 1.70
N SER A 33 8.68 5.17 1.39
CA SER A 33 7.62 5.26 2.39
C SER A 33 7.67 4.15 3.45
N TRP A 34 8.48 3.12 3.21
CA TRP A 34 8.57 1.92 4.01
C TRP A 34 9.86 1.80 4.83
N GLU A 35 10.62 2.89 4.98
CA GLU A 35 11.88 2.88 5.75
C GLU A 35 11.75 2.27 7.15
N PRO A 36 10.69 2.56 7.96
CA PRO A 36 10.53 1.92 9.26
C PRO A 36 10.30 0.41 9.21
N GLN A 37 9.58 -0.09 8.19
CA GLN A 37 9.31 -1.51 8.02
C GLN A 37 10.53 -2.26 7.50
N LEU A 38 11.26 -1.67 6.55
CA LEU A 38 12.54 -2.20 6.07
C LEU A 38 13.52 -2.39 7.24
N ALA A 39 13.72 -1.35 8.05
CA ALA A 39 14.63 -1.40 9.19
C ALA A 39 14.21 -2.45 10.24
N ALA A 40 12.92 -2.56 10.53
CA ALA A 40 12.43 -3.45 11.58
C ALA A 40 12.38 -4.93 11.18
N LEU A 41 12.06 -5.24 9.91
CA LEU A 41 11.83 -6.61 9.47
C LEU A 41 13.06 -7.27 8.83
N SER A 42 14.03 -6.48 8.36
CA SER A 42 15.20 -6.99 7.62
C SER A 42 16.15 -7.88 8.43
N SER A 43 16.05 -7.87 9.75
CA SER A 43 16.82 -8.77 10.60
C SER A 43 16.40 -10.25 10.47
N SER A 44 15.15 -10.48 10.02
CA SER A 44 14.54 -11.83 9.95
C SER A 44 14.00 -12.18 8.56
N TYR A 45 13.78 -11.20 7.71
CA TYR A 45 13.16 -11.36 6.40
C TYR A 45 13.95 -10.64 5.31
N ARG A 46 13.82 -11.10 4.07
CA ARG A 46 14.18 -10.32 2.89
C ARG A 46 13.00 -9.40 2.58
N VAL A 47 13.16 -8.11 2.83
CA VAL A 47 12.10 -7.12 2.69
C VAL A 47 12.33 -6.29 1.44
N ALA A 48 11.36 -6.22 0.54
CA ALA A 48 11.42 -5.45 -0.69
C ALA A 48 10.22 -4.50 -0.79
N ALA A 49 10.49 -3.20 -0.96
CA ALA A 49 9.50 -2.15 -1.13
C ALA A 49 9.57 -1.62 -2.57
N TRP A 50 8.49 -1.71 -3.33
CA TRP A 50 8.47 -1.29 -4.72
C TRP A 50 8.24 0.21 -4.91
N ASP A 51 8.59 0.74 -6.09
CA ASP A 51 7.92 1.89 -6.68
C ASP A 51 6.79 1.35 -7.58
N LEU A 52 5.54 1.78 -7.36
CA LEU A 52 4.38 1.39 -8.17
C LEU A 52 4.68 1.65 -9.67
N PRO A 53 4.18 0.83 -10.62
CA PRO A 53 4.38 1.08 -12.05
C PRO A 53 4.09 2.53 -12.46
N GLY A 54 5.10 3.20 -13.03
CA GLY A 54 5.06 4.61 -13.39
C GLY A 54 5.47 5.59 -12.29
N TYR A 55 5.74 5.11 -11.06
CA TYR A 55 6.25 5.93 -9.96
C TYR A 55 7.77 5.79 -9.82
N GLY A 56 8.40 6.84 -9.30
CA GLY A 56 9.83 6.83 -9.03
C GLY A 56 10.66 6.41 -10.24
N ALA A 57 11.38 5.29 -10.13
CA ALA A 57 12.18 4.73 -11.21
C ALA A 57 11.50 3.54 -11.93
N SER A 58 10.27 3.16 -11.55
CA SER A 58 9.53 2.10 -12.22
C SER A 58 8.98 2.55 -13.57
N ALA A 59 9.09 1.68 -14.57
CA ALA A 59 8.47 1.91 -15.87
C ALA A 59 6.93 1.93 -15.75
N PRO A 60 6.22 2.77 -16.51
CA PRO A 60 4.76 2.74 -16.54
C PRO A 60 4.25 1.41 -17.13
N LEU A 61 3.02 1.04 -16.75
CA LEU A 61 2.34 -0.07 -17.40
C LEU A 61 2.22 0.18 -18.91
N SER A 62 2.56 -0.81 -19.72
CA SER A 62 2.44 -0.74 -21.18
C SER A 62 0.99 -0.93 -21.60
N GLY A 63 0.48 -0.01 -22.43
CA GLY A 63 -0.77 -0.16 -23.15
C GLY A 63 -2.05 0.00 -22.32
N GLY A 64 -2.66 1.17 -22.38
CA GLY A 64 -3.98 1.43 -21.83
C GLY A 64 -4.01 2.05 -20.42
N PRO A 65 -5.21 2.14 -19.81
CA PRO A 65 -5.39 2.73 -18.50
C PRO A 65 -4.77 1.84 -17.40
N MET A 66 -4.40 2.47 -16.29
CA MET A 66 -4.02 1.74 -15.09
C MET A 66 -5.25 1.05 -14.51
N THR A 67 -5.16 -0.24 -14.25
CA THR A 67 -6.25 -1.03 -13.64
C THR A 67 -5.70 -1.89 -12.50
N PHE A 68 -6.56 -2.25 -11.54
CA PHE A 68 -6.16 -3.15 -10.45
C PHE A 68 -5.71 -4.53 -10.97
N ALA A 69 -6.30 -5.01 -12.07
CA ALA A 69 -5.87 -6.25 -12.71
C ALA A 69 -4.42 -6.16 -13.21
N ALA A 70 -4.08 -5.08 -13.91
CA ALA A 70 -2.74 -4.89 -14.43
C ALA A 70 -1.71 -4.65 -13.31
N LEU A 71 -2.11 -3.97 -12.23
CA LEU A 71 -1.26 -3.75 -11.05
C LEU A 71 -1.03 -5.03 -10.26
N ALA A 72 -2.05 -5.87 -10.09
CA ALA A 72 -1.93 -7.19 -9.45
C ALA A 72 -1.01 -8.11 -10.27
N GLN A 73 -1.15 -8.14 -11.60
CA GLN A 73 -0.25 -8.88 -12.47
C GLN A 73 1.19 -8.36 -12.35
N ALA A 74 1.39 -7.03 -12.36
CA ALA A 74 2.73 -6.46 -12.20
C ALA A 74 3.38 -6.82 -10.86
N ALA A 75 2.59 -6.89 -9.77
CA ALA A 75 3.07 -7.33 -8.46
C ALA A 75 3.45 -8.82 -8.46
N ALA A 76 2.64 -9.68 -9.10
CA ALA A 76 2.96 -11.10 -9.25
C ALA A 76 4.24 -11.32 -10.07
N ASP A 77 4.37 -10.63 -11.20
CA ASP A 77 5.57 -10.69 -12.05
C ASP A 77 6.82 -10.19 -11.30
N TRP A 78 6.66 -9.14 -10.48
CA TRP A 78 7.74 -8.61 -9.67
C TRP A 78 8.19 -9.60 -8.59
N ILE A 79 7.26 -10.26 -7.87
CA ILE A 79 7.59 -11.32 -6.90
C ILE A 79 8.41 -12.43 -7.58
N ALA A 80 8.03 -12.85 -8.78
CA ALA A 80 8.76 -13.83 -9.56
C ALA A 80 10.16 -13.33 -9.96
N THR A 81 10.29 -12.04 -10.34
CA THR A 81 11.58 -11.40 -10.65
C THR A 81 12.52 -11.36 -9.45
N LEU A 82 11.98 -11.25 -8.23
CA LEU A 82 12.75 -11.36 -6.98
C LEU A 82 13.22 -12.79 -6.68
N GLY A 83 12.87 -13.77 -7.53
CA GLY A 83 13.29 -15.18 -7.42
C GLY A 83 12.49 -15.98 -6.39
N ALA A 84 11.30 -15.48 -6.01
CA ALA A 84 10.42 -16.15 -5.05
C ALA A 84 9.17 -16.72 -5.75
N SER A 85 8.68 -17.87 -5.30
CA SER A 85 7.40 -18.43 -5.74
C SER A 85 6.22 -17.81 -5.01
N GLU A 86 6.45 -17.38 -3.76
CA GLU A 86 5.46 -16.73 -2.91
C GLU A 86 6.11 -15.67 -2.01
N ALA A 87 5.32 -14.76 -1.49
CA ALA A 87 5.76 -13.72 -0.57
C ALA A 87 4.71 -13.43 0.50
N HIS A 88 5.14 -12.91 1.63
CA HIS A 88 4.27 -12.16 2.53
C HIS A 88 4.00 -10.79 1.92
N VAL A 89 2.74 -10.46 1.68
CA VAL A 89 2.35 -9.22 1.00
C VAL A 89 1.81 -8.22 2.03
N VAL A 90 2.43 -7.06 2.10
CA VAL A 90 2.00 -5.95 2.97
C VAL A 90 1.67 -4.75 2.09
N GLY A 91 0.45 -4.27 2.14
CA GLY A 91 0.02 -3.10 1.41
C GLY A 91 -0.60 -2.03 2.30
N ILE A 92 -0.46 -0.77 1.91
CA ILE A 92 -1.17 0.35 2.55
C ILE A 92 -2.05 1.09 1.53
N SER A 93 -3.28 1.45 1.92
CA SER A 93 -4.19 2.25 1.10
C SER A 93 -4.39 1.62 -0.29
N MET A 94 -4.09 2.31 -1.39
CA MET A 94 -4.11 1.77 -2.75
C MET A 94 -3.23 0.52 -2.91
N GLY A 95 -2.07 0.46 -2.25
CA GLY A 95 -1.22 -0.73 -2.25
C GLY A 95 -1.91 -1.95 -1.62
N ALA A 96 -2.71 -1.73 -0.58
CA ALA A 96 -3.53 -2.78 0.00
C ALA A 96 -4.76 -3.14 -0.85
N MET A 97 -5.31 -2.18 -1.62
CA MET A 97 -6.32 -2.49 -2.64
C MET A 97 -5.72 -3.43 -3.71
N ILE A 98 -4.53 -3.12 -4.23
CA ILE A 98 -3.79 -3.98 -5.16
C ILE A 98 -3.57 -5.37 -4.57
N SER A 99 -3.18 -5.44 -3.29
CA SER A 99 -2.94 -6.69 -2.57
C SER A 99 -4.17 -7.58 -2.48
N GLN A 100 -5.38 -7.01 -2.37
CA GLN A 100 -6.65 -7.76 -2.40
C GLN A 100 -6.81 -8.48 -3.74
N TYR A 101 -6.61 -7.79 -4.85
CA TYR A 101 -6.70 -8.38 -6.19
C TYR A 101 -5.58 -9.40 -6.45
N LEU A 102 -4.36 -9.10 -5.99
CA LEU A 102 -3.24 -10.03 -6.08
C LEU A 102 -3.56 -11.36 -5.36
N ALA A 103 -4.11 -11.30 -4.15
CA ALA A 103 -4.46 -12.48 -3.38
C ALA A 103 -5.59 -13.31 -4.01
N VAL A 104 -6.47 -12.70 -4.80
CA VAL A 104 -7.56 -13.40 -5.50
C VAL A 104 -7.10 -13.98 -6.83
N TRP A 105 -6.38 -13.22 -7.64
CA TRP A 105 -6.05 -13.65 -9.02
C TRP A 105 -4.71 -14.39 -9.11
N HIS A 106 -3.83 -14.20 -8.13
CA HIS A 106 -2.52 -14.87 -8.04
C HIS A 106 -2.29 -15.47 -6.65
N PRO A 107 -3.24 -16.29 -6.13
CA PRO A 107 -3.15 -16.80 -4.74
C PRO A 107 -1.88 -17.60 -4.47
N GLN A 108 -1.31 -18.23 -5.52
CA GLN A 108 -0.09 -19.03 -5.42
C GLN A 108 1.16 -18.22 -5.04
N CYS A 109 1.15 -16.90 -5.22
CA CYS A 109 2.28 -16.05 -4.85
C CYS A 109 2.06 -15.26 -3.55
N VAL A 110 0.94 -15.51 -2.84
CA VAL A 110 0.61 -14.80 -1.59
C VAL A 110 0.58 -15.79 -0.41
N ARG A 111 1.66 -15.81 0.36
CA ARG A 111 1.79 -16.65 1.56
C ARG A 111 0.96 -16.11 2.73
N SER A 112 0.96 -14.80 2.92
CA SER A 112 0.09 -14.09 3.85
C SER A 112 -0.19 -12.68 3.36
N LEU A 113 -1.24 -12.04 3.91
CA LEU A 113 -1.69 -10.72 3.52
C LEU A 113 -1.76 -9.79 4.72
N THR A 114 -1.20 -8.60 4.60
CA THR A 114 -1.40 -7.51 5.57
C THR A 114 -1.96 -6.29 4.86
N LEU A 115 -3.15 -5.87 5.27
CA LEU A 115 -3.90 -4.77 4.68
C LEU A 115 -3.95 -3.60 5.67
N LEU A 116 -3.19 -2.54 5.39
CA LEU A 116 -3.10 -1.35 6.24
C LEU A 116 -3.94 -0.22 5.64
N ALA A 117 -4.77 0.44 6.46
CA ALA A 117 -5.47 1.68 6.11
C ALA A 117 -6.09 1.64 4.69
N THR A 118 -7.06 0.73 4.47
CA THR A 118 -7.62 0.46 3.13
C THR A 118 -9.11 0.17 3.17
N SER A 119 -9.71 0.06 2.00
CA SER A 119 -11.15 -0.20 1.82
C SER A 119 -11.41 -1.44 0.97
N PRO A 120 -12.60 -2.04 1.07
CA PRO A 120 -13.05 -3.11 0.17
C PRO A 120 -13.62 -2.57 -1.15
N ALA A 121 -13.99 -1.30 -1.20
CA ALA A 121 -14.49 -0.62 -2.39
C ALA A 121 -14.40 0.90 -2.23
N PHE A 122 -14.35 1.64 -3.35
CA PHE A 122 -14.46 3.08 -3.35
C PHE A 122 -15.89 3.54 -2.98
N GLY A 123 -16.00 4.66 -2.28
CA GLY A 123 -17.27 5.37 -2.08
C GLY A 123 -18.30 4.66 -1.19
N LEU A 124 -17.88 3.81 -0.26
CA LEU A 124 -18.79 3.12 0.68
C LEU A 124 -19.53 4.07 1.62
N ASP A 125 -19.03 5.26 1.82
CA ASP A 125 -19.61 6.34 2.62
C ASP A 125 -20.52 7.26 1.80
N GLY A 126 -20.71 6.98 0.51
CA GLY A 126 -21.44 7.81 -0.42
C GLY A 126 -20.59 8.86 -1.14
N THR A 127 -19.27 8.84 -0.96
CA THR A 127 -18.34 9.72 -1.69
C THR A 127 -18.51 9.55 -3.20
N SER A 128 -18.80 10.66 -3.91
CA SER A 128 -18.91 10.69 -5.36
C SER A 128 -17.53 10.47 -6.01
N PRO A 129 -17.39 9.50 -6.94
CA PRO A 129 -16.15 9.31 -7.69
C PRO A 129 -15.72 10.57 -8.45
N ASP A 130 -16.66 11.31 -9.05
CA ASP A 130 -16.36 12.50 -9.84
C ASP A 130 -15.90 13.67 -8.96
N GLU A 131 -16.56 13.90 -7.82
CA GLU A 131 -16.17 14.94 -6.87
C GLU A 131 -14.82 14.65 -6.23
N TRP A 132 -14.59 13.41 -5.81
CA TRP A 132 -13.33 12.99 -5.20
C TRP A 132 -12.16 13.14 -6.18
N ARG A 133 -12.36 12.68 -7.42
CA ARG A 133 -11.37 12.78 -8.51
C ARG A 133 -11.06 14.24 -8.82
N ALA A 134 -12.10 15.07 -9.03
CA ALA A 134 -11.94 16.49 -9.33
C ALA A 134 -11.15 17.23 -8.24
N ALA A 135 -11.44 16.97 -6.96
CA ALA A 135 -10.73 17.57 -5.84
C ALA A 135 -9.24 17.19 -5.81
N ARG A 136 -8.91 15.94 -6.13
CA ARG A 136 -7.52 15.45 -6.12
C ARG A 136 -6.72 15.84 -7.36
N LEU A 137 -7.38 16.00 -8.50
CA LEU A 137 -6.75 16.47 -9.74
C LEU A 137 -6.61 18.00 -9.81
N ALA A 138 -7.35 18.76 -9.01
CA ALA A 138 -7.34 20.22 -9.06
C ALA A 138 -5.92 20.84 -8.95
N PRO A 139 -5.01 20.40 -8.07
CA PRO A 139 -3.65 20.93 -8.03
C PRO A 139 -2.87 20.67 -9.32
N LEU A 140 -3.01 19.46 -9.89
CA LEU A 140 -2.35 19.10 -11.15
C LEU A 140 -2.90 19.91 -12.32
N ALA A 141 -4.22 20.10 -12.37
CA ALA A 141 -4.86 20.94 -13.38
C ALA A 141 -4.44 22.42 -13.27
N ALA A 142 -4.06 22.88 -12.08
CA ALA A 142 -3.46 24.19 -11.85
C ALA A 142 -1.95 24.24 -12.15
N GLY A 143 -1.35 23.15 -12.68
CA GLY A 143 0.06 23.07 -13.04
C GLY A 143 1.01 22.83 -11.86
N GLN A 144 0.49 22.50 -10.67
CA GLN A 144 1.32 22.22 -9.51
C GLN A 144 1.87 20.78 -9.57
N PRO A 145 3.18 20.55 -9.50
CA PRO A 145 3.72 19.20 -9.37
C PRO A 145 3.40 18.62 -7.97
N PRO A 146 3.37 17.27 -7.81
CA PRO A 146 3.04 16.63 -6.54
C PRO A 146 3.85 17.13 -5.33
N ALA A 147 5.11 17.49 -5.54
CA ALA A 147 5.98 18.04 -4.50
C ALA A 147 5.43 19.33 -3.85
N GLU A 148 4.73 20.19 -4.61
CA GLU A 148 4.25 21.49 -4.11
C GLU A 148 3.03 21.37 -3.19
N PHE A 149 2.19 20.34 -3.37
CA PHE A 149 1.00 20.14 -2.54
C PHE A 149 1.11 18.95 -1.57
N ALA A 150 2.23 18.25 -1.56
CA ALA A 150 2.48 17.09 -0.71
C ALA A 150 2.19 17.35 0.76
N ASP A 151 2.75 18.42 1.34
CA ASP A 151 2.57 18.76 2.76
C ASP A 151 1.09 18.93 3.13
N ARG A 152 0.33 19.65 2.32
CA ARG A 152 -1.10 19.88 2.55
C ARG A 152 -1.88 18.56 2.54
N VAL A 153 -1.63 17.69 1.56
CA VAL A 153 -2.33 16.40 1.42
C VAL A 153 -1.97 15.48 2.59
N LEU A 154 -0.68 15.34 2.89
CA LEU A 154 -0.20 14.44 3.93
C LEU A 154 -0.70 14.84 5.32
N ARG A 155 -0.67 16.14 5.65
CA ARG A 155 -1.23 16.63 6.93
C ARG A 155 -2.75 16.45 7.04
N ALA A 156 -3.48 16.50 5.92
CA ALA A 156 -4.93 16.31 5.94
C ALA A 156 -5.35 14.88 6.25
N ILE A 157 -4.50 13.88 5.95
CA ILE A 157 -4.79 12.46 6.16
C ILE A 157 -4.07 11.84 7.36
N ALA A 158 -3.04 12.52 7.88
CA ALA A 158 -2.28 12.07 9.03
C ALA A 158 -3.07 12.24 10.33
N GLY A 159 -2.77 11.41 11.30
CA GLY A 159 -3.22 11.58 12.68
C GLY A 159 -2.55 12.77 13.36
N PRO A 160 -3.09 13.25 14.49
CA PRO A 160 -2.67 14.49 15.14
C PRO A 160 -1.26 14.45 15.75
N HIS A 161 -0.68 13.28 15.87
CA HIS A 161 0.61 13.06 16.55
C HIS A 161 1.71 12.57 15.63
N ILE A 162 1.54 12.71 14.31
CA ILE A 162 2.60 12.31 13.36
C ILE A 162 3.89 13.08 13.64
N ASP A 163 5.01 12.37 13.69
CA ASP A 163 6.34 12.96 13.79
C ASP A 163 6.69 13.71 12.49
N GLU A 164 7.27 14.90 12.63
CA GLU A 164 7.67 15.73 11.49
C GLU A 164 8.73 15.04 10.61
N ALA A 165 9.61 14.24 11.18
CA ALA A 165 10.57 13.46 10.39
C ALA A 165 9.89 12.38 9.54
N ALA A 166 8.86 11.70 10.08
CA ALA A 166 8.03 10.74 9.35
C ALA A 166 7.28 11.44 8.21
N LEU A 167 6.69 12.60 8.49
CA LEU A 167 5.97 13.41 7.49
C LEU A 167 6.92 13.87 6.37
N ASP A 168 8.13 14.28 6.71
CA ASP A 168 9.15 14.69 5.74
C ASP A 168 9.59 13.52 4.83
N GLY A 169 9.67 12.29 5.38
CA GLY A 169 9.86 11.08 4.60
C GLY A 169 8.77 10.89 3.53
N GLN A 170 7.51 11.11 3.89
CA GLN A 170 6.38 10.99 2.96
C GLN A 170 6.36 12.14 1.92
N ARG A 171 6.76 13.37 2.29
CA ARG A 171 6.95 14.47 1.32
C ARG A 171 7.98 14.10 0.26
N ARG A 172 9.14 13.57 0.69
CA ARG A 172 10.18 13.09 -0.23
C ARG A 172 9.67 11.96 -1.13
N ALA A 173 8.83 11.05 -0.60
CA ALA A 173 8.20 9.99 -1.39
C ALA A 173 7.31 10.58 -2.47
N MET A 174 6.40 11.48 -2.13
CA MET A 174 5.47 12.11 -3.06
C MET A 174 6.16 12.99 -4.10
N ALA A 175 7.29 13.62 -3.75
CA ALA A 175 8.09 14.43 -4.68
C ALA A 175 8.75 13.62 -5.81
N ARG A 176 8.79 12.29 -5.70
CA ARG A 176 9.35 11.38 -6.72
C ARG A 176 8.35 11.01 -7.83
N ILE A 177 7.12 11.46 -7.74
CA ILE A 177 6.02 11.06 -8.62
C ILE A 177 5.78 12.15 -9.66
N SER A 178 5.60 11.76 -10.93
CA SER A 178 5.14 12.68 -11.96
C SER A 178 3.64 12.97 -11.80
N GLY A 179 3.20 14.15 -12.26
CA GLY A 179 1.77 14.50 -12.27
C GLY A 179 0.93 13.48 -13.06
N GLU A 180 1.43 13.02 -14.22
CA GLU A 180 0.77 12.00 -15.03
C GLU A 180 0.59 10.67 -14.30
N ALA A 181 1.62 10.19 -13.61
CA ALA A 181 1.54 8.94 -12.86
C ALA A 181 0.54 9.04 -11.69
N LEU A 182 0.51 10.19 -11.00
CA LEU A 182 -0.46 10.44 -9.93
C LEU A 182 -1.89 10.51 -10.48
N GLU A 183 -2.12 11.20 -11.60
CA GLU A 183 -3.41 11.28 -12.28
C GLU A 183 -3.93 9.89 -12.66
N ARG A 184 -3.11 9.05 -13.31
CA ARG A 184 -3.49 7.67 -13.67
C ARG A 184 -3.87 6.83 -12.45
N SER A 185 -3.20 7.03 -11.33
CA SER A 185 -3.51 6.34 -10.08
C SER A 185 -4.82 6.82 -9.46
N ILE A 186 -5.09 8.13 -9.48
CA ILE A 186 -6.36 8.72 -9.03
C ILE A 186 -7.53 8.15 -9.86
N GLU A 187 -7.37 8.07 -11.19
CA GLU A 187 -8.37 7.45 -12.08
C GLU A 187 -8.57 5.95 -11.78
N CYS A 188 -7.52 5.24 -11.39
CA CYS A 188 -7.62 3.83 -11.02
C CYS A 188 -8.37 3.63 -9.70
N VAL A 189 -8.07 4.44 -8.67
CA VAL A 189 -8.63 4.29 -7.31
C VAL A 189 -10.16 4.32 -7.32
N VAL A 190 -10.78 5.21 -8.09
CA VAL A 190 -12.25 5.33 -8.14
C VAL A 190 -12.96 4.12 -8.76
N THR A 191 -12.22 3.22 -9.40
CA THR A 191 -12.75 1.97 -9.98
C THR A 191 -12.70 0.78 -9.01
N HIS A 192 -12.20 1.00 -7.79
CA HIS A 192 -12.01 -0.07 -6.83
C HIS A 192 -13.33 -0.64 -6.30
N ASP A 193 -13.56 -1.94 -6.53
CA ASP A 193 -14.59 -2.74 -5.86
C ASP A 193 -14.15 -4.20 -5.78
N ALA A 194 -13.58 -4.59 -4.65
CA ALA A 194 -13.16 -5.95 -4.36
C ALA A 194 -14.21 -6.75 -3.57
N ARG A 195 -15.34 -6.15 -3.17
CA ARG A 195 -16.37 -6.81 -2.34
C ARG A 195 -16.81 -8.18 -2.86
N PRO A 196 -17.07 -8.35 -4.17
CA PRO A 196 -17.47 -9.65 -4.70
C PRO A 196 -16.38 -10.72 -4.64
N LEU A 197 -15.13 -10.31 -4.40
CA LEU A 197 -13.94 -11.14 -4.50
C LEU A 197 -13.35 -11.53 -3.12
N LEU A 198 -13.69 -10.79 -2.06
CA LEU A 198 -13.01 -10.91 -0.75
C LEU A 198 -13.12 -12.32 -0.14
N SER A 199 -14.22 -13.01 -0.34
CA SER A 199 -14.41 -14.38 0.17
C SER A 199 -13.53 -15.43 -0.52
N ALA A 200 -12.94 -15.09 -1.67
CA ALA A 200 -11.98 -15.93 -2.38
C ALA A 200 -10.53 -15.77 -1.86
N ILE A 201 -10.28 -14.80 -1.00
CA ILE A 201 -8.96 -14.64 -0.35
C ILE A 201 -8.78 -15.76 0.68
N THR A 202 -7.85 -16.66 0.41
CA THR A 202 -7.54 -17.82 1.28
C THR A 202 -6.31 -17.58 2.16
N ALA A 203 -5.46 -16.62 1.80
CA ALA A 203 -4.27 -16.28 2.57
C ALA A 203 -4.63 -15.77 3.98
N PRO A 204 -3.93 -16.22 5.04
CA PRO A 204 -4.07 -15.63 6.36
C PRO A 204 -3.87 -14.12 6.29
N THR A 205 -4.83 -13.35 6.81
CA THR A 205 -4.90 -11.90 6.58
C THR A 205 -4.93 -11.11 7.88
N LEU A 206 -4.02 -10.15 8.02
CA LEU A 206 -4.07 -9.10 9.04
C LEU A 206 -4.64 -7.81 8.44
N VAL A 207 -5.70 -7.28 9.02
CA VAL A 207 -6.24 -5.96 8.65
C VAL A 207 -5.91 -4.97 9.77
N MET A 208 -5.32 -3.83 9.42
CA MET A 208 -5.01 -2.78 10.40
C MET A 208 -5.52 -1.42 9.92
N VAL A 209 -6.03 -0.63 10.86
CA VAL A 209 -6.55 0.70 10.58
C VAL A 209 -6.25 1.65 11.74
N GLY A 210 -5.95 2.92 11.45
CA GLY A 210 -5.88 3.97 12.45
C GLY A 210 -7.28 4.32 12.98
N GLU A 211 -7.41 4.53 14.28
CA GLU A 211 -8.69 4.94 14.89
C GLU A 211 -9.23 6.24 14.28
N LEU A 212 -8.32 7.14 13.90
CA LEU A 212 -8.62 8.47 13.36
C LEU A 212 -8.49 8.55 11.81
N ASP A 213 -8.40 7.42 11.14
CA ASP A 213 -8.34 7.39 9.67
C ASP A 213 -9.67 7.86 9.06
N THR A 214 -9.62 9.00 8.36
CA THR A 214 -10.76 9.61 7.69
C THR A 214 -10.82 9.26 6.19
N GLU A 215 -9.74 8.78 5.59
CA GLU A 215 -9.70 8.35 4.18
C GLU A 215 -10.30 6.95 4.01
N THR A 216 -9.90 6.04 4.89
CA THR A 216 -10.43 4.67 4.94
C THR A 216 -10.83 4.31 6.38
N PRO A 217 -11.99 4.81 6.84
CA PRO A 217 -12.40 4.72 8.23
C PRO A 217 -12.44 3.29 8.79
N PRO A 218 -12.35 3.10 10.13
CA PRO A 218 -12.41 1.77 10.76
C PRO A 218 -13.61 0.92 10.35
N ALA A 219 -14.70 1.54 9.88
CA ALA A 219 -15.84 0.83 9.33
C ALA A 219 -15.47 -0.03 8.11
N TYR A 220 -14.57 0.45 7.25
CA TYR A 220 -14.13 -0.29 6.06
C TYR A 220 -13.27 -1.50 6.43
N ALA A 221 -12.38 -1.34 7.40
CA ALA A 221 -11.58 -2.44 7.93
C ALA A 221 -12.44 -3.55 8.55
N ARG A 222 -13.56 -3.19 9.20
CA ARG A 222 -14.54 -4.18 9.71
C ARG A 222 -15.20 -4.95 8.57
N VAL A 223 -15.53 -4.31 7.45
CA VAL A 223 -16.09 -5.00 6.27
C VAL A 223 -15.07 -5.99 5.72
N LEU A 224 -13.80 -5.56 5.55
CA LEU A 224 -12.71 -6.43 5.07
C LEU A 224 -12.53 -7.65 5.97
N SER A 225 -12.36 -7.44 7.27
CA SER A 225 -12.13 -8.54 8.22
C SER A 225 -13.33 -9.47 8.38
N GLY A 226 -14.54 -8.98 8.16
CA GLY A 226 -15.75 -9.80 8.17
C GLY A 226 -15.99 -10.60 6.89
N ALA A 227 -15.41 -10.16 5.75
CA ALA A 227 -15.60 -10.81 4.46
C ALA A 227 -14.47 -11.80 4.09
N ILE A 228 -13.29 -11.67 4.67
CA ILE A 228 -12.13 -12.54 4.44
C ILE A 228 -12.09 -13.62 5.53
N THR A 229 -12.17 -14.89 5.16
CA THR A 229 -12.39 -16.02 6.09
C THR A 229 -11.31 -16.14 7.18
N HIS A 230 -10.05 -15.87 6.84
CA HIS A 230 -8.91 -16.01 7.76
C HIS A 230 -8.32 -14.65 8.12
N ALA A 231 -9.19 -13.65 8.35
CA ALA A 231 -8.77 -12.31 8.70
C ALA A 231 -9.01 -11.99 10.20
N TRP A 232 -8.10 -11.20 10.76
CA TRP A 232 -8.31 -10.53 12.04
C TRP A 232 -8.02 -9.05 11.91
N LEU A 233 -8.67 -8.25 12.73
CA LEU A 233 -8.61 -6.79 12.71
C LEU A 233 -7.87 -6.26 13.93
N GLN A 234 -6.97 -5.31 13.70
CA GLN A 234 -6.36 -4.49 14.74
C GLN A 234 -6.60 -3.01 14.43
N THR A 235 -7.27 -2.29 15.33
CA THR A 235 -7.37 -0.83 15.30
C THR A 235 -6.24 -0.24 16.13
N VAL A 236 -5.56 0.78 15.60
CA VAL A 236 -4.43 1.46 16.25
C VAL A 236 -4.92 2.80 16.81
N PRO A 237 -4.91 2.99 18.14
CA PRO A 237 -5.38 4.23 18.75
C PRO A 237 -4.60 5.45 18.29
N ALA A 238 -5.28 6.58 18.19
CA ALA A 238 -4.72 7.90 17.87
C ALA A 238 -3.92 8.01 16.56
N ALA A 239 -3.95 7.01 15.68
CA ALA A 239 -3.31 7.01 14.37
C ALA A 239 -4.31 7.35 13.26
N GLY A 240 -3.84 8.04 12.22
CA GLY A 240 -4.57 8.35 11.00
C GLY A 240 -4.27 7.38 9.86
N HIS A 241 -4.28 7.91 8.63
CA HIS A 241 -4.14 7.13 7.41
C HIS A 241 -2.68 6.70 7.12
N LEU A 242 -1.69 7.48 7.55
CA LEU A 242 -0.26 7.17 7.35
C LEU A 242 0.25 6.16 8.40
N LEU A 243 -0.54 5.14 8.66
CA LEU A 243 -0.42 4.20 9.76
C LEU A 243 0.98 3.57 9.89
N ASN A 244 1.61 3.22 8.76
CA ASN A 244 2.92 2.58 8.73
C ASN A 244 4.07 3.47 9.25
N VAL A 245 3.87 4.78 9.27
CA VAL A 245 4.87 5.74 9.78
C VAL A 245 4.41 6.44 11.06
N GLU A 246 3.09 6.64 11.25
CA GLU A 246 2.53 7.25 12.45
C GLU A 246 2.65 6.35 13.69
N ALA A 247 2.48 5.05 13.49
CA ALA A 247 2.52 4.04 14.54
C ALA A 247 3.48 2.90 14.17
N ALA A 248 4.66 3.24 13.64
CA ALA A 248 5.59 2.31 13.06
C ALA A 248 5.90 1.11 13.97
N ASP A 249 6.17 1.33 15.26
CA ASP A 249 6.49 0.26 16.21
C ASP A 249 5.32 -0.72 16.40
N VAL A 250 4.08 -0.19 16.49
CA VAL A 250 2.88 -1.01 16.64
C VAL A 250 2.62 -1.83 15.38
N VAL A 251 2.76 -1.20 14.21
CA VAL A 251 2.58 -1.84 12.90
C VAL A 251 3.64 -2.92 12.70
N ASN A 252 4.91 -2.60 12.93
CA ASN A 252 6.02 -3.53 12.77
C ASN A 252 5.87 -4.76 13.68
N ALA A 253 5.51 -4.55 14.95
CA ALA A 253 5.27 -5.64 15.89
C ALA A 253 4.06 -6.51 15.47
N ALA A 254 3.01 -5.91 14.92
CA ALA A 254 1.83 -6.64 14.44
C ALA A 254 2.16 -7.46 13.19
N ILE A 255 2.87 -6.87 12.22
CA ILE A 255 3.35 -7.58 11.03
C ILE A 255 4.23 -8.75 11.45
N ALA A 256 5.27 -8.52 12.24
CA ALA A 256 6.20 -9.59 12.64
C ALA A 256 5.47 -10.77 13.34
N ARG A 257 4.51 -10.48 14.22
CA ARG A 257 3.69 -11.54 14.85
C ARG A 257 2.84 -12.29 13.84
N HIS A 258 2.28 -11.57 12.85
CA HIS A 258 1.47 -12.19 11.80
C HIS A 258 2.31 -13.14 10.94
N LEU A 259 3.47 -12.68 10.46
CA LEU A 259 4.36 -13.47 9.64
C LEU A 259 4.78 -14.75 10.37
N LYS A 260 5.26 -14.62 11.62
CA LYS A 260 5.66 -15.73 12.45
C LYS A 260 4.53 -16.75 12.67
N HIS A 261 3.31 -16.30 12.94
CA HIS A 261 2.16 -17.17 13.11
C HIS A 261 1.84 -18.00 11.85
N VAL A 262 2.07 -17.42 10.66
CA VAL A 262 1.87 -18.12 9.37
C VAL A 262 2.96 -19.16 9.13
N GLU A 263 4.20 -18.89 9.53
CA GLU A 263 5.34 -19.82 9.37
C GLU A 263 5.26 -21.03 10.29
N GLU A 264 4.60 -20.90 11.46
CA GLU A 264 4.46 -21.97 12.45
C GLU A 264 3.33 -22.96 12.10
N LYS A 265 2.58 -22.75 11.01
CA LYS A 265 1.47 -23.62 10.56
C LYS A 265 1.83 -24.46 9.37
#